data_0edd3ff29838e159eca4b47e5d9fc525
#
_entry.id   0edd3ff29838e159eca4b47e5d9fc525
#
_cell.length_a   1.000
_cell.length_b   1.000
_cell.length_c   1.000
_cell.angle_alpha   90.00
_cell.angle_beta   90.00
_cell.angle_gamma   90.00
#
_symmetry.space_group_name_H-M   'P 1'
#
loop_
_entity.id
_entity.type
_entity.pdbx_description
1 polymer ?
#
loop_
_entity_poly.entity_id
_entity_poly.type
_entity_poly.pdbx_seq_one_letter_code
_entity_poly.pdbx_strand_id
1 'polypeptide(L)'
;MTDSIPTKKTAVTKAKNPVQAAAEGIQTIHWVDQDQPQQAIWRSENGWAPPKRCIVADDTMTADTAYRHASEGVGLIWTGDFQNARQLLNALGRRTAKRRVKYADMPYPDRFHQVRLARAQRARTLGMLLLPVQAAHTLQHRRAPDISEACLAAYGQAQTEYVVPMSELLGVISAYEWRKKGVHIPALHASIHAHYGVFAPVRAEYLDLIMRAKIGKITQAFDIGTGTGVIAALLAERGVEHVMATDSNPKA
;
A
#
# COMPACT_ATOMS: atom_id res chain seq x y z
N MET A 1 -50.02 5.03 33.29
CA MET A 1 -48.92 4.06 33.17
C MET A 1 -48.15 4.42 31.93
N THR A 2 -47.07 5.18 32.08
CA THR A 2 -46.21 5.67 31.00
C THR A 2 -44.89 4.91 31.08
N ASP A 3 -44.75 3.96 30.16
CA ASP A 3 -43.48 3.19 30.03
C ASP A 3 -42.41 4.04 29.39
N SER A 4 -41.37 4.29 30.18
CA SER A 4 -40.14 4.98 29.72
C SER A 4 -39.21 3.98 29.08
N ILE A 5 -38.89 4.16 27.80
CA ILE A 5 -37.90 3.41 27.05
C ILE A 5 -36.51 3.88 27.48
N PRO A 6 -35.57 2.99 27.90
CA PRO A 6 -34.23 3.40 28.27
C PRO A 6 -33.39 3.72 27.03
N THR A 7 -32.97 4.97 26.89
CA THR A 7 -31.98 5.42 25.90
C THR A 7 -30.59 4.82 26.20
N LYS A 8 -30.15 3.85 25.42
CA LYS A 8 -28.76 3.39 25.41
C LYS A 8 -27.84 4.51 24.93
N LYS A 9 -27.00 5.03 25.82
CA LYS A 9 -25.88 5.92 25.46
C LYS A 9 -24.90 5.13 24.61
N THR A 10 -24.88 5.40 23.32
CA THR A 10 -23.82 4.92 22.41
C THR A 10 -22.54 5.69 22.74
N ALA A 11 -21.53 4.99 23.24
CA ALA A 11 -20.21 5.57 23.44
C ALA A 11 -19.61 5.94 22.08
N VAL A 12 -19.53 7.22 21.79
CA VAL A 12 -18.79 7.75 20.65
C VAL A 12 -17.32 7.55 20.93
N THR A 13 -16.72 6.52 20.35
CA THR A 13 -15.27 6.33 20.34
C THR A 13 -14.70 7.46 19.48
N LYS A 14 -14.06 8.46 20.12
CA LYS A 14 -13.35 9.52 19.41
C LYS A 14 -12.30 8.88 18.51
N ALA A 15 -12.47 8.98 17.21
CA ALA A 15 -11.44 8.66 16.24
C ALA A 15 -10.20 9.50 16.58
N LYS A 16 -9.06 8.86 16.82
CA LYS A 16 -7.78 9.54 17.06
C LYS A 16 -7.45 10.37 15.83
N ASN A 17 -7.14 11.63 16.05
CA ASN A 17 -6.77 12.59 14.99
C ASN A 17 -5.51 12.06 14.27
N PRO A 18 -5.46 11.94 12.93
CA PRO A 18 -4.30 11.41 12.21
C PRO A 18 -3.00 12.19 12.48
N VAL A 19 -3.10 13.46 12.88
CA VAL A 19 -1.95 14.27 13.32
C VAL A 19 -1.38 13.80 14.67
N GLN A 20 -2.20 13.18 15.54
CA GLN A 20 -1.74 12.61 16.82
C GLN A 20 -1.16 11.19 16.66
N ALA A 21 -1.57 10.44 15.64
CA ALA A 21 -0.95 9.15 15.31
C ALA A 21 0.48 9.30 14.75
N ALA A 22 0.81 10.44 14.14
CA ALA A 22 2.16 10.75 13.67
C ALA A 22 3.16 11.08 14.80
N ALA A 23 2.69 11.31 16.02
CA ALA A 23 3.54 11.58 17.20
C ALA A 23 3.86 10.32 18.03
N GLU A 24 3.23 9.17 17.76
CA GLU A 24 3.53 7.90 18.44
C GLU A 24 4.58 7.11 17.65
N GLY A 25 5.86 7.38 17.95
CA GLY A 25 6.97 6.45 17.74
C GLY A 25 7.44 6.30 16.29
N ILE A 26 8.38 7.15 15.86
CA ILE A 26 9.21 6.85 14.68
C ILE A 26 9.83 5.46 14.89
N GLN A 27 9.37 4.47 14.10
CA GLN A 27 9.96 3.14 14.12
C GLN A 27 11.34 3.17 13.48
N THR A 28 12.30 2.50 14.08
CA THR A 28 13.65 2.35 13.58
C THR A 28 13.94 0.89 13.23
N ILE A 29 14.83 0.70 12.28
CA ILE A 29 15.37 -0.59 11.89
C ILE A 29 16.87 -0.61 12.19
N HIS A 30 17.38 -1.74 12.65
CA HIS A 30 18.76 -1.92 13.05
C HIS A 30 19.39 -3.09 12.31
N TRP A 31 20.68 -2.93 11.93
CA TRP A 31 21.48 -4.00 11.34
C TRP A 31 22.95 -3.80 11.67
N VAL A 32 23.80 -4.75 11.31
CA VAL A 32 25.26 -4.63 11.41
C VAL A 32 25.82 -4.67 9.99
N ASP A 33 26.68 -3.72 9.67
CA ASP A 33 27.42 -3.66 8.41
C ASP A 33 28.91 -3.48 8.73
N GLN A 34 29.76 -4.37 8.21
CA GLN A 34 31.20 -4.38 8.47
C GLN A 34 31.55 -4.23 9.97
N ASP A 35 30.88 -5.01 10.82
CA ASP A 35 30.97 -5.01 12.29
C ASP A 35 30.58 -3.68 12.96
N GLN A 36 30.01 -2.75 12.22
CA GLN A 36 29.48 -1.50 12.75
C GLN A 36 27.94 -1.55 12.87
N PRO A 37 27.37 -1.18 14.03
CA PRO A 37 25.93 -1.09 14.19
C PRO A 37 25.40 0.08 13.36
N GLN A 38 24.37 -0.21 12.58
CA GLN A 38 23.66 0.75 11.74
C GLN A 38 22.21 0.86 12.19
N GLN A 39 21.63 2.03 12.00
CA GLN A 39 20.21 2.26 12.22
C GLN A 39 19.68 3.30 11.24
N ALA A 40 18.40 3.17 10.88
CA ALA A 40 17.70 4.16 10.08
C ALA A 40 16.21 4.20 10.46
N ILE A 41 15.50 5.22 10.01
CA ILE A 41 14.03 5.25 10.13
C ILE A 41 13.45 4.13 9.28
N TRP A 42 12.52 3.37 9.86
CA TRP A 42 11.70 2.43 9.11
C TRP A 42 10.50 3.14 8.48
N ARG A 43 10.30 2.92 7.19
CA ARG A 43 9.14 3.46 6.49
C ARG A 43 8.35 2.36 5.79
N SER A 44 7.07 2.28 6.08
CA SER A 44 6.12 1.43 5.38
C SER A 44 4.72 2.05 5.41
N GLU A 45 4.24 2.51 4.26
CA GLU A 45 2.87 2.99 4.07
C GLU A 45 1.84 1.85 4.17
N ASN A 46 2.29 0.60 4.03
CA ASN A 46 1.45 -0.58 4.26
C ASN A 46 1.26 -0.90 5.76
N GLY A 47 1.84 -0.12 6.66
CA GLY A 47 1.75 -0.31 8.11
C GLY A 47 2.50 -1.54 8.63
N TRP A 48 3.49 -2.04 7.90
CA TRP A 48 4.29 -3.18 8.36
C TRP A 48 5.30 -2.75 9.41
N ALA A 49 5.41 -3.55 10.47
CA ALA A 49 6.47 -3.39 11.46
C ALA A 49 7.84 -3.72 10.83
N PRO A 50 8.94 -3.07 11.30
CA PRO A 50 10.28 -3.40 10.85
C PRO A 50 10.64 -4.85 11.17
N PRO A 51 11.45 -5.52 10.34
CA PRO A 51 11.99 -6.84 10.65
C PRO A 51 12.82 -6.79 11.95
N LYS A 52 12.66 -7.81 12.80
CA LYS A 52 13.39 -7.92 14.08
C LYS A 52 14.88 -8.20 13.88
N ARG A 53 15.25 -8.81 12.77
CA ARG A 53 16.63 -9.13 12.38
C ARG A 53 16.84 -8.76 10.93
N CYS A 54 17.99 -8.15 10.66
CA CYS A 54 18.41 -7.80 9.31
C CYS A 54 19.83 -8.27 9.07
N ILE A 55 20.14 -8.57 7.81
CA ILE A 55 21.47 -8.85 7.31
C ILE A 55 21.72 -7.98 6.07
N VAL A 56 22.97 -7.65 5.82
CA VAL A 56 23.39 -7.01 4.57
C VAL A 56 23.34 -8.04 3.43
N ALA A 57 22.89 -7.60 2.28
CA ALA A 57 22.78 -8.40 1.07
C ALA A 57 23.25 -7.59 -0.14
N ASP A 58 23.95 -8.23 -1.04
CA ASP A 58 24.52 -7.64 -2.24
C ASP A 58 24.33 -8.54 -3.47
N ASP A 59 25.04 -8.19 -4.56
CA ASP A 59 24.97 -8.90 -5.85
C ASP A 59 25.46 -10.37 -5.78
N THR A 60 26.13 -10.78 -4.71
CA THR A 60 26.59 -12.16 -4.50
C THR A 60 25.52 -13.05 -3.89
N MET A 61 24.44 -12.47 -3.32
CA MET A 61 23.39 -13.22 -2.67
C MET A 61 22.57 -14.04 -3.66
N THR A 62 22.54 -15.36 -3.47
CA THR A 62 21.71 -16.24 -4.29
C THR A 62 20.24 -16.10 -3.95
N ALA A 63 19.37 -16.30 -4.95
CA ALA A 63 17.92 -16.22 -4.75
C ALA A 63 17.37 -17.29 -3.80
N ASP A 64 18.06 -18.44 -3.61
CA ASP A 64 17.64 -19.47 -2.68
C ASP A 64 17.98 -19.08 -1.23
N THR A 65 19.16 -18.53 -1.02
CA THR A 65 19.57 -17.97 0.29
C THR A 65 18.65 -16.81 0.69
N ALA A 66 18.41 -15.88 -0.23
CA ALA A 66 17.49 -14.75 0.00
C ALA A 66 16.06 -15.22 0.34
N TYR A 67 15.56 -16.23 -0.38
CA TYR A 67 14.21 -16.78 -0.12
C TYR A 67 14.12 -17.43 1.26
N ARG A 68 15.13 -18.18 1.68
CA ARG A 68 15.17 -18.78 3.02
C ARG A 68 15.09 -17.70 4.10
N HIS A 69 16.00 -16.71 4.07
CA HIS A 69 16.01 -15.62 5.04
C HIS A 69 14.71 -14.82 5.05
N ALA A 70 14.22 -14.41 3.87
CA ALA A 70 12.98 -13.66 3.76
C ALA A 70 11.75 -14.44 4.28
N SER A 71 11.73 -15.78 4.08
CA SER A 71 10.66 -16.65 4.60
C SER A 71 10.69 -16.77 6.12
N GLU A 72 11.86 -16.65 6.73
CA GLU A 72 12.08 -16.60 8.18
C GLU A 72 11.80 -15.21 8.78
N GLY A 73 11.49 -14.19 7.95
CA GLY A 73 11.24 -12.82 8.39
C GLY A 73 12.50 -12.00 8.64
N VAL A 74 13.64 -12.42 8.08
CA VAL A 74 14.90 -11.67 8.12
C VAL A 74 14.89 -10.62 7.01
N GLY A 75 15.08 -9.35 7.36
CA GLY A 75 15.26 -8.27 6.42
C GLY A 75 16.61 -8.35 5.71
N LEU A 76 16.59 -8.12 4.40
CA LEU A 76 17.76 -8.12 3.53
C LEU A 76 18.06 -6.66 3.14
N ILE A 77 18.99 -6.01 3.85
CA ILE A 77 19.43 -4.64 3.55
C ILE A 77 20.31 -4.72 2.28
N TRP A 78 19.76 -4.25 1.18
CA TRP A 78 20.42 -4.35 -0.11
C TRP A 78 21.44 -3.22 -0.30
N THR A 79 22.66 -3.57 -0.67
CA THR A 79 23.76 -2.64 -0.94
C THR A 79 24.31 -2.76 -2.36
N GLY A 80 23.85 -3.76 -3.13
CA GLY A 80 24.28 -4.01 -4.50
C GLY A 80 23.56 -3.15 -5.55
N ASP A 81 23.62 -3.62 -6.79
CA ASP A 81 23.02 -2.96 -7.93
C ASP A 81 21.47 -3.00 -7.88
N PHE A 82 20.81 -1.89 -8.19
CA PHE A 82 19.34 -1.77 -8.14
C PHE A 82 18.63 -2.74 -9.10
N GLN A 83 19.16 -2.96 -10.31
CA GLN A 83 18.53 -3.87 -11.25
C GLN A 83 18.68 -5.33 -10.81
N ASN A 84 19.79 -5.67 -10.14
CA ASN A 84 19.96 -7.00 -9.56
C ASN A 84 19.00 -7.21 -8.37
N ALA A 85 18.77 -6.18 -7.54
CA ALA A 85 17.70 -6.23 -6.54
C ALA A 85 16.31 -6.51 -7.15
N ARG A 86 15.97 -5.85 -8.28
CA ARG A 86 14.72 -6.12 -8.99
C ARG A 86 14.63 -7.57 -9.50
N GLN A 87 15.73 -8.10 -10.04
CA GLN A 87 15.78 -9.49 -10.49
C GLN A 87 15.61 -10.45 -9.30
N LEU A 88 16.26 -10.17 -8.17
CA LEU A 88 16.11 -10.93 -6.93
C LEU A 88 14.66 -10.90 -6.43
N LEU A 89 14.03 -9.72 -6.38
CA LEU A 89 12.62 -9.58 -5.99
C LEU A 89 11.70 -10.43 -6.88
N ASN A 90 11.92 -10.41 -8.19
CA ASN A 90 11.18 -11.23 -9.14
C ASN A 90 11.42 -12.75 -8.90
N ALA A 91 12.65 -13.14 -8.58
CA ALA A 91 12.99 -14.52 -8.24
C ALA A 91 12.31 -14.98 -6.95
N LEU A 92 12.27 -14.14 -5.90
CA LEU A 92 11.49 -14.38 -4.68
C LEU A 92 9.99 -14.53 -5.00
N GLY A 93 9.46 -13.66 -5.88
CA GLY A 93 8.08 -13.72 -6.33
C GLY A 93 7.72 -15.05 -7.02
N ARG A 94 8.59 -15.57 -7.87
CA ARG A 94 8.41 -16.89 -8.52
C ARG A 94 8.46 -18.04 -7.51
N ARG A 95 9.35 -17.98 -6.51
CA ARG A 95 9.46 -19.03 -5.47
C ARG A 95 8.22 -19.08 -4.58
N THR A 96 7.70 -17.92 -4.18
CA THR A 96 6.45 -17.88 -3.40
C THR A 96 5.25 -18.39 -4.19
N ALA A 97 5.22 -18.20 -5.52
CA ALA A 97 4.14 -18.68 -6.38
C ALA A 97 4.16 -20.20 -6.63
N LYS A 98 5.33 -20.86 -6.52
CA LYS A 98 5.45 -22.32 -6.72
C LYS A 98 4.71 -23.13 -5.65
N ARG A 99 4.46 -22.57 -4.49
CA ARG A 99 3.70 -23.21 -3.39
C ARG A 99 2.20 -23.17 -3.70
N ARG A 100 1.80 -23.85 -4.79
CA ARG A 100 0.37 -23.95 -5.16
C ARG A 100 -0.35 -24.87 -4.19
N VAL A 101 -1.21 -24.31 -3.37
CA VAL A 101 -2.23 -25.08 -2.67
C VAL A 101 -3.26 -25.51 -3.72
N LYS A 102 -3.64 -26.80 -3.74
CA LYS A 102 -4.74 -27.28 -4.58
C LYS A 102 -6.05 -26.76 -3.96
N TYR A 103 -6.59 -25.69 -4.51
CA TYR A 103 -7.80 -25.06 -3.99
C TYR A 103 -9.09 -25.68 -4.55
N ALA A 104 -8.99 -26.54 -5.59
CA ALA A 104 -10.15 -27.01 -6.35
C ALA A 104 -11.16 -27.78 -5.49
N ASP A 105 -10.67 -28.57 -4.53
CA ASP A 105 -11.48 -29.47 -3.70
C ASP A 105 -11.85 -28.87 -2.34
N MET A 106 -11.55 -27.58 -2.12
CA MET A 106 -11.86 -26.89 -0.85
C MET A 106 -13.22 -26.22 -0.90
N PRO A 107 -14.01 -26.22 0.21
CA PRO A 107 -15.18 -25.37 0.37
C PRO A 107 -14.83 -23.89 0.14
N TYR A 108 -15.77 -23.13 -0.43
CA TYR A 108 -15.51 -21.74 -0.82
C TYR A 108 -14.97 -20.85 0.31
N PRO A 109 -15.49 -20.88 1.57
CA PRO A 109 -14.94 -20.09 2.67
C PRO A 109 -13.47 -20.43 2.97
N ASP A 110 -13.13 -21.73 3.03
CA ASP A 110 -11.77 -22.20 3.33
C ASP A 110 -10.80 -21.78 2.23
N ARG A 111 -11.23 -21.94 0.97
CA ARG A 111 -10.49 -21.47 -0.20
C ARG A 111 -10.19 -19.98 -0.14
N PHE A 112 -11.17 -19.17 0.24
CA PHE A 112 -11.02 -17.73 0.39
C PHE A 112 -9.95 -17.38 1.45
N HIS A 113 -10.03 -18.01 2.63
CA HIS A 113 -9.06 -17.82 3.71
C HIS A 113 -7.64 -18.26 3.30
N GLN A 114 -7.50 -19.40 2.66
CA GLN A 114 -6.21 -19.91 2.18
C GLN A 114 -5.58 -18.99 1.12
N VAL A 115 -6.37 -18.48 0.19
CA VAL A 115 -5.89 -17.51 -0.82
C VAL A 115 -5.41 -16.23 -0.16
N ARG A 116 -6.15 -15.71 0.82
CA ARG A 116 -5.73 -14.51 1.57
C ARG A 116 -4.44 -14.75 2.35
N LEU A 117 -4.35 -15.88 3.05
CA LEU A 117 -3.15 -16.27 3.79
C LEU A 117 -1.93 -16.37 2.86
N ALA A 118 -2.06 -17.04 1.73
CA ALA A 118 -0.99 -17.17 0.75
C ALA A 118 -0.54 -15.81 0.19
N ARG A 119 -1.48 -14.90 -0.08
CA ARG A 119 -1.18 -13.52 -0.51
C ARG A 119 -0.44 -12.74 0.58
N ALA A 120 -0.89 -12.82 1.83
CA ALA A 120 -0.25 -12.16 2.96
C ALA A 120 1.18 -12.69 3.20
N GLN A 121 1.38 -14.01 3.15
CA GLN A 121 2.71 -14.63 3.26
C GLN A 121 3.63 -14.18 2.12
N ARG A 122 3.11 -14.17 0.88
CA ARG A 122 3.86 -13.67 -0.28
C ARG A 122 4.28 -12.21 -0.08
N ALA A 123 3.35 -11.35 0.28
CA ALA A 123 3.62 -9.93 0.50
C ALA A 123 4.68 -9.72 1.59
N ARG A 124 4.58 -10.47 2.71
CA ARG A 124 5.59 -10.45 3.78
C ARG A 124 6.97 -10.87 3.28
N THR A 125 7.07 -11.99 2.54
CA THR A 125 8.36 -12.46 2.03
C THR A 125 8.99 -11.46 1.06
N LEU A 126 8.20 -10.87 0.15
CA LEU A 126 8.68 -9.84 -0.78
C LEU A 126 9.05 -8.52 -0.08
N GLY A 127 8.38 -8.21 1.03
CA GLY A 127 8.67 -7.06 1.87
C GLY A 127 9.97 -7.16 2.66
N MET A 128 10.66 -8.32 2.66
CA MET A 128 11.94 -8.46 3.36
C MET A 128 13.15 -8.00 2.53
N LEU A 129 13.02 -7.72 1.24
CA LEU A 129 14.07 -7.06 0.46
C LEU A 129 13.96 -5.55 0.67
N LEU A 130 14.96 -4.95 1.30
CA LEU A 130 14.94 -3.61 1.86
C LEU A 130 15.97 -2.72 1.18
N LEU A 131 15.58 -1.48 0.91
CA LEU A 131 16.46 -0.47 0.30
C LEU A 131 16.69 0.68 1.28
N PRO A 132 17.94 0.98 1.63
CA PRO A 132 18.32 2.25 2.24
C PRO A 132 18.12 3.40 1.24
N VAL A 133 17.44 4.43 1.69
CA VAL A 133 17.17 5.66 0.93
C VAL A 133 17.70 6.83 1.72
N GLN A 134 18.53 7.66 1.09
CA GLN A 134 19.11 8.83 1.71
C GLN A 134 18.10 9.98 1.83
N ALA A 135 18.48 11.02 2.58
CA ALA A 135 17.73 12.26 2.62
C ALA A 135 17.40 12.77 1.21
N ALA A 136 16.32 13.55 1.09
CA ALA A 136 15.79 14.03 -0.18
C ALA A 136 15.43 12.90 -1.18
N HIS A 137 15.17 11.69 -0.68
CA HIS A 137 14.76 10.52 -1.46
C HIS A 137 15.77 10.09 -2.54
N THR A 138 17.06 10.08 -2.24
CA THR A 138 18.09 9.62 -3.17
C THR A 138 18.48 8.18 -2.91
N LEU A 139 18.72 7.41 -3.99
CA LEU A 139 19.27 6.07 -3.94
C LEU A 139 20.75 6.10 -4.36
N GLN A 140 21.62 5.51 -3.54
CA GLN A 140 23.05 5.39 -3.87
C GLN A 140 23.40 4.13 -4.67
N HIS A 141 22.42 3.28 -4.94
CA HIS A 141 22.60 2.03 -5.67
C HIS A 141 22.96 2.29 -7.14
N ARG A 142 23.91 1.53 -7.67
CA ARG A 142 24.21 1.58 -9.10
C ARG A 142 22.97 1.28 -9.93
N ARG A 143 22.79 1.97 -11.06
CA ARG A 143 21.64 1.85 -11.98
C ARG A 143 20.27 2.08 -11.32
N ALA A 144 20.23 2.77 -10.19
CA ALA A 144 18.98 3.19 -9.60
C ALA A 144 18.29 4.28 -10.43
N PRO A 145 16.96 4.27 -10.51
CA PRO A 145 16.23 5.39 -11.08
C PRO A 145 16.23 6.59 -10.13
N ASP A 146 15.95 7.76 -10.63
CA ASP A 146 15.53 8.88 -9.77
C ASP A 146 14.13 8.58 -9.20
N ILE A 147 14.02 8.63 -7.87
CA ILE A 147 12.79 8.37 -7.14
C ILE A 147 12.28 9.60 -6.37
N SER A 148 12.98 10.72 -6.49
CA SER A 148 12.77 11.91 -5.64
C SER A 148 11.34 12.44 -5.72
N GLU A 149 10.82 12.66 -6.92
CA GLU A 149 9.46 13.16 -7.13
C GLU A 149 8.38 12.15 -6.69
N ALA A 150 8.58 10.87 -7.02
CA ALA A 150 7.64 9.81 -6.64
C ALA A 150 7.55 9.65 -5.13
N CYS A 151 8.69 9.64 -4.45
CA CYS A 151 8.75 9.54 -3.00
C CYS A 151 8.28 10.81 -2.30
N LEU A 152 8.59 11.99 -2.84
CA LEU A 152 8.06 13.26 -2.33
C LEU A 152 6.53 13.28 -2.38
N ALA A 153 5.94 12.84 -3.49
CA ALA A 153 4.49 12.78 -3.65
C ALA A 153 3.81 11.76 -2.73
N ALA A 154 4.48 10.63 -2.42
CA ALA A 154 3.93 9.57 -1.58
C ALA A 154 4.21 9.80 -0.09
N TYR A 155 5.40 10.26 0.24
CA TYR A 155 5.93 10.27 1.60
C TYR A 155 6.11 11.66 2.22
N GLY A 156 6.02 12.73 1.41
CA GLY A 156 6.40 14.07 1.84
C GLY A 156 7.93 14.23 1.94
N GLN A 157 8.38 15.28 2.60
CA GLN A 157 9.82 15.57 2.78
C GLN A 157 10.53 14.50 3.60
N ALA A 158 11.75 14.15 3.22
CA ALA A 158 12.65 13.30 4.01
C ALA A 158 13.94 14.05 4.33
N GLN A 159 14.12 14.41 5.58
CA GLN A 159 15.30 15.14 6.07
C GLN A 159 16.47 14.19 6.47
N THR A 160 16.15 12.94 6.73
CA THR A 160 17.09 11.91 7.16
C THR A 160 16.93 10.67 6.29
N GLU A 161 17.90 9.78 6.38
CA GLU A 161 17.83 8.46 5.74
C GLU A 161 16.74 7.58 6.35
N TYR A 162 16.21 6.70 5.52
CA TYR A 162 15.22 5.70 5.92
C TYR A 162 15.39 4.41 5.13
N VAL A 163 14.79 3.35 5.64
CA VAL A 163 14.74 2.06 4.95
C VAL A 163 13.30 1.74 4.58
N VAL A 164 13.09 1.27 3.36
CA VAL A 164 11.78 0.92 2.81
C VAL A 164 11.82 -0.45 2.12
N PRO A 165 10.73 -1.25 2.16
CA PRO A 165 10.63 -2.44 1.33
C PRO A 165 10.73 -2.10 -0.16
N MET A 166 11.59 -2.79 -0.91
CA MET A 166 11.73 -2.56 -2.35
C MET A 166 10.42 -2.75 -3.11
N SER A 167 9.61 -3.73 -2.71
CA SER A 167 8.29 -3.95 -3.30
C SER A 167 7.35 -2.76 -3.14
N GLU A 168 7.43 -2.05 -2.00
CA GLU A 168 6.67 -0.83 -1.75
C GLU A 168 7.20 0.33 -2.59
N LEU A 169 8.52 0.54 -2.61
CA LEU A 169 9.15 1.59 -3.42
C LEU A 169 8.80 1.47 -4.91
N LEU A 170 8.84 0.25 -5.46
CA LEU A 170 8.41 0.02 -6.85
C LEU A 170 6.92 0.34 -7.05
N GLY A 171 6.08 0.08 -6.05
CA GLY A 171 4.68 0.47 -6.04
C GLY A 171 4.50 2.00 -6.06
N VAL A 172 5.29 2.72 -5.26
CA VAL A 172 5.29 4.19 -5.21
C VAL A 172 5.69 4.79 -6.57
N ILE A 173 6.79 4.30 -7.16
CA ILE A 173 7.24 4.74 -8.49
C ILE A 173 6.15 4.48 -9.53
N SER A 174 5.58 3.28 -9.54
CA SER A 174 4.52 2.92 -10.49
C SER A 174 3.28 3.79 -10.32
N ALA A 175 2.84 4.03 -9.08
CA ALA A 175 1.67 4.86 -8.81
C ALA A 175 1.90 6.32 -9.23
N TYR A 176 3.11 6.85 -9.04
CA TYR A 176 3.47 8.19 -9.48
C TYR A 176 3.40 8.34 -11.01
N GLU A 177 3.93 7.37 -11.77
CA GLU A 177 3.83 7.36 -13.23
C GLU A 177 2.36 7.24 -13.71
N TRP A 178 1.56 6.40 -13.07
CA TRP A 178 0.12 6.32 -13.34
C TRP A 178 -0.59 7.63 -13.03
N ARG A 179 -0.24 8.30 -11.92
CA ARG A 179 -0.80 9.60 -11.55
C ARG A 179 -0.45 10.67 -12.59
N LYS A 180 0.79 10.73 -13.06
CA LYS A 180 1.20 11.68 -14.11
C LYS A 180 0.40 11.47 -15.39
N LYS A 181 0.27 10.23 -15.83
CA LYS A 181 -0.48 9.86 -17.05
C LYS A 181 -1.98 10.07 -16.90
N GLY A 182 -2.51 9.86 -15.70
CA GLY A 182 -3.95 9.76 -15.43
C GLY A 182 -4.54 8.40 -15.83
N VAL A 183 -5.64 8.05 -15.18
CA VAL A 183 -6.46 6.87 -15.48
C VAL A 183 -7.78 7.36 -16.06
N HIS A 184 -8.01 7.08 -17.33
CA HIS A 184 -9.25 7.48 -18.00
C HIS A 184 -10.43 6.67 -17.45
N ILE A 185 -11.49 7.37 -17.05
CA ILE A 185 -12.75 6.80 -16.56
C ILE A 185 -13.82 7.06 -17.62
N PRO A 186 -14.17 6.08 -18.45
CA PRO A 186 -15.11 6.27 -19.56
C PRO A 186 -16.47 6.84 -19.10
N ALA A 187 -16.97 6.37 -17.97
CA ALA A 187 -18.25 6.82 -17.41
C ALA A 187 -18.28 8.30 -17.00
N LEU A 188 -17.11 8.91 -16.72
CA LEU A 188 -16.99 10.35 -16.42
C LEU A 188 -16.47 11.18 -17.59
N HIS A 189 -16.14 10.54 -18.73
CA HIS A 189 -15.47 11.20 -19.84
C HIS A 189 -14.23 12.02 -19.44
N ALA A 190 -13.58 11.62 -18.33
CA ALA A 190 -12.47 12.34 -17.71
C ALA A 190 -11.39 11.38 -17.22
N SER A 191 -10.20 11.91 -16.89
CA SER A 191 -9.12 11.16 -16.25
C SER A 191 -8.99 11.56 -14.79
N ILE A 192 -8.68 10.57 -13.95
CA ILE A 192 -8.35 10.77 -12.53
C ILE A 192 -6.85 10.59 -12.30
N HIS A 193 -6.31 11.24 -11.27
CA HIS A 193 -4.89 11.29 -10.93
C HIS A 193 -4.68 10.84 -9.48
N ALA A 194 -4.87 9.54 -9.23
CA ALA A 194 -4.82 8.95 -7.89
C ALA A 194 -3.44 9.08 -7.23
N HIS A 195 -3.42 9.47 -5.96
CA HIS A 195 -2.21 9.38 -5.13
C HIS A 195 -1.89 7.94 -4.76
N TYR A 196 -0.62 7.66 -4.41
CA TYR A 196 -0.24 6.37 -3.85
C TYR A 196 -1.08 6.01 -2.62
N GLY A 197 -1.60 4.80 -2.59
CA GLY A 197 -2.48 4.32 -1.51
C GLY A 197 -3.95 4.72 -1.63
N VAL A 198 -4.31 5.57 -2.60
CA VAL A 198 -5.71 5.91 -2.90
C VAL A 198 -6.25 4.94 -3.95
N PHE A 199 -7.43 4.39 -3.70
CA PHE A 199 -8.07 3.48 -4.65
C PHE A 199 -8.46 4.20 -5.95
N ALA A 200 -8.01 3.63 -7.08
CA ALA A 200 -8.42 4.07 -8.42
C ALA A 200 -9.24 2.96 -9.09
N PRO A 201 -10.44 3.24 -9.61
CA PRO A 201 -11.31 2.27 -10.25
C PRO A 201 -10.82 1.93 -11.67
N VAL A 202 -9.74 1.17 -11.77
CA VAL A 202 -9.18 0.70 -13.05
C VAL A 202 -10.14 -0.24 -13.78
N ARG A 203 -11.01 -0.95 -13.04
CA ARG A 203 -12.09 -1.77 -13.59
C ARG A 203 -13.37 -0.98 -13.55
N ALA A 204 -13.97 -0.75 -14.70
CA ALA A 204 -15.11 0.15 -14.88
C ALA A 204 -16.48 -0.54 -14.78
N GLU A 205 -16.55 -1.88 -14.72
CA GLU A 205 -17.80 -2.63 -14.83
C GLU A 205 -18.85 -2.24 -13.78
N TYR A 206 -18.42 -1.99 -12.54
CA TYR A 206 -19.34 -1.57 -11.48
C TYR A 206 -19.79 -0.11 -11.62
N LEU A 207 -19.02 0.73 -12.27
CA LEU A 207 -19.40 2.12 -12.56
C LEU A 207 -20.55 2.16 -13.55
N ASP A 208 -20.55 1.28 -14.57
CA ASP A 208 -21.66 1.12 -15.51
C ASP A 208 -22.94 0.66 -14.80
N LEU A 209 -22.81 -0.21 -13.78
CA LEU A 209 -23.96 -0.63 -12.97
C LEU A 209 -24.55 0.55 -12.19
N ILE A 210 -23.70 1.40 -11.60
CA ILE A 210 -24.12 2.63 -10.91
C ILE A 210 -24.83 3.57 -11.88
N MET A 211 -24.29 3.77 -13.07
CA MET A 211 -24.89 4.63 -14.08
C MET A 211 -26.26 4.14 -14.54
N ARG A 212 -26.47 2.83 -14.63
CA ARG A 212 -27.73 2.21 -15.09
C ARG A 212 -28.74 1.96 -13.96
N ALA A 213 -28.33 2.04 -12.70
CA ALA A 213 -29.22 1.78 -11.56
C ALA A 213 -30.40 2.76 -11.56
N LYS A 214 -31.62 2.26 -11.31
CA LYS A 214 -32.83 3.09 -11.16
C LYS A 214 -32.87 3.67 -9.75
N ILE A 215 -32.30 4.87 -9.56
CA ILE A 215 -32.24 5.51 -8.23
C ILE A 215 -33.37 6.53 -7.98
N GLY A 216 -34.24 6.80 -8.98
CA GLY A 216 -35.31 7.81 -8.84
C GLY A 216 -34.76 9.23 -8.64
N LYS A 217 -35.64 10.13 -8.15
CA LYS A 217 -35.19 11.47 -7.73
C LYS A 217 -34.69 11.38 -6.30
N ILE A 218 -33.38 11.50 -6.10
CA ILE A 218 -32.75 11.60 -4.79
C ILE A 218 -32.02 12.93 -4.68
N THR A 219 -32.16 13.60 -3.54
CA THR A 219 -31.53 14.90 -3.27
C THR A 219 -30.19 14.72 -2.55
N GLN A 220 -30.01 13.63 -1.81
CA GLN A 220 -28.80 13.37 -1.03
C GLN A 220 -28.26 11.96 -1.24
N ALA A 221 -26.94 11.83 -1.30
CA ALA A 221 -26.24 10.55 -1.33
C ALA A 221 -24.95 10.61 -0.47
N PHE A 222 -24.53 9.43 -0.01
CA PHE A 222 -23.26 9.25 0.71
C PHE A 222 -22.36 8.30 -0.06
N ASP A 223 -21.13 8.70 -0.32
CA ASP A 223 -20.07 7.87 -0.89
C ASP A 223 -19.04 7.57 0.21
N ILE A 224 -19.20 6.43 0.87
CA ILE A 224 -18.37 6.02 2.00
C ILE A 224 -17.19 5.20 1.51
N GLY A 225 -15.97 5.70 1.73
CA GLY A 225 -14.75 5.13 1.14
C GLY A 225 -14.58 5.59 -0.31
N THR A 226 -14.72 6.89 -0.54
CA THR A 226 -14.81 7.49 -1.88
C THR A 226 -13.54 7.30 -2.72
N GLY A 227 -12.38 7.11 -2.09
CA GLY A 227 -11.09 7.00 -2.79
C GLY A 227 -10.84 8.21 -3.68
N THR A 228 -10.83 8.01 -5.01
CA THR A 228 -10.64 9.09 -5.99
C THR A 228 -11.91 9.87 -6.34
N GLY A 229 -13.01 9.69 -5.60
CA GLY A 229 -14.24 10.46 -5.78
C GLY A 229 -15.07 10.10 -7.02
N VAL A 230 -14.73 9.03 -7.73
CA VAL A 230 -15.38 8.67 -9.01
C VAL A 230 -16.87 8.38 -8.83
N ILE A 231 -17.26 7.65 -7.78
CA ILE A 231 -18.69 7.34 -7.52
C ILE A 231 -19.43 8.63 -7.15
N ALA A 232 -18.85 9.47 -6.29
CA ALA A 232 -19.44 10.75 -5.93
C ALA A 232 -19.68 11.64 -7.17
N ALA A 233 -18.70 11.71 -8.08
CA ALA A 233 -18.82 12.45 -9.33
C ALA A 233 -19.94 11.89 -10.24
N LEU A 234 -20.02 10.56 -10.39
CA LEU A 234 -21.09 9.92 -11.17
C LEU A 234 -22.48 10.18 -10.57
N LEU A 235 -22.61 10.19 -9.24
CA LEU A 235 -23.87 10.51 -8.58
C LEU A 235 -24.28 11.97 -8.83
N ALA A 236 -23.33 12.90 -8.77
CA ALA A 236 -23.57 14.30 -9.10
C ALA A 236 -23.98 14.48 -10.57
N GLU A 237 -23.32 13.80 -11.51
CA GLU A 237 -23.66 13.80 -12.94
C GLU A 237 -25.08 13.26 -13.19
N ARG A 238 -25.53 12.31 -12.38
CA ARG A 238 -26.91 11.77 -12.40
C ARG A 238 -27.95 12.69 -11.75
N GLY A 239 -27.58 13.90 -11.34
CA GLY A 239 -28.47 14.91 -10.80
C GLY A 239 -28.74 14.80 -9.29
N VAL A 240 -27.89 14.12 -8.53
CA VAL A 240 -27.96 14.16 -7.06
C VAL A 240 -27.46 15.54 -6.60
N GLU A 241 -28.31 16.29 -5.87
CA GLU A 241 -28.03 17.68 -5.50
C GLU A 241 -26.88 17.81 -4.47
N HIS A 242 -26.84 16.86 -3.51
CA HIS A 242 -25.85 16.84 -2.45
C HIS A 242 -25.21 15.46 -2.33
N VAL A 243 -23.90 15.36 -2.59
CA VAL A 243 -23.13 14.13 -2.37
C VAL A 243 -22.12 14.38 -1.26
N MET A 244 -22.20 13.61 -0.18
CA MET A 244 -21.23 13.61 0.90
C MET A 244 -20.26 12.44 0.70
N ALA A 245 -19.01 12.76 0.35
CA ALA A 245 -17.94 11.81 0.11
C ALA A 245 -17.00 11.76 1.32
N THR A 246 -16.66 10.57 1.81
CA THR A 246 -15.76 10.38 2.95
C THR A 246 -14.77 9.26 2.66
N ASP A 247 -13.55 9.39 3.20
CA ASP A 247 -12.54 8.33 3.18
C ASP A 247 -11.71 8.36 4.46
N SER A 248 -11.17 7.22 4.84
CA SER A 248 -10.21 7.12 5.95
C SER A 248 -8.79 7.52 5.54
N ASN A 249 -8.50 7.51 4.24
CA ASN A 249 -7.22 7.92 3.69
C ASN A 249 -7.20 9.45 3.49
N PRO A 250 -6.30 10.19 4.18
CA PRO A 250 -6.25 11.66 4.07
C PRO A 250 -5.77 12.16 2.69
N LYS A 251 -5.32 11.27 1.81
CA LYS A 251 -4.90 11.59 0.43
C LYS A 251 -6.03 11.37 -0.60
N ALA A 252 -7.19 10.88 -0.14
CA ALA A 252 -8.36 10.65 -0.99
C ALA A 252 -9.09 11.95 -1.33
#